data_e804fa522f97f1ed353704c9f5c9fc18
#
_entry.id   e804fa522f97f1ed353704c9f5c9fc18
#
_cell.length_a   1.000
_cell.length_b   1.000
_cell.length_c   1.000
_cell.angle_alpha   90.00
_cell.angle_beta   90.00
_cell.angle_gamma   90.00
#
_symmetry.space_group_name_H-M   'P 1'
#
loop_
_entity.id
_entity.type
_entity.pdbx_description
1 polymer ?
#
loop_
_entity_poly.entity_id
_entity_poly.type
_entity_poly.pdbx_seq_one_letter_code
_entity_poly.pdbx_strand_id
1 'polypeptide(L)'
;MANAVPNRVLSVDEATARLTTPTADLDIGVLRDLTLLIVDDAHLLPPEAAASLARLPIVSIGLAAPGTAPAFDMLVEDAVDAVRIANGVAGAPRAALACCQVLRHGEGLDTPAGLLLESTAYGTLQAGAEFAGWLEGRGRRVRPVDPDPPVLVDADDDTVTLTLNRPRLRNAFSAAMRDALVEALRPLVAPDDRRQVLLTGRGPAFCCGGDPAEFGTVADPVAAHLIRSSANAAPWLDLLAERLTVRVHGPAVGAGVELAAFAGRLEATGSATFCLPEVSMGLMPGAGGTVSIPRRIGRQQTAWMCLTGATIDATRALGWGLVDAIVD
;
A
#
# COMPACT_ATOMS: atom_id res chain seq x y z
N MET A 1 -28.85 -6.31 -1.95
CA MET A 1 -29.02 -5.08 -2.75
C MET A 1 -28.19 -4.02 -2.07
N ALA A 2 -27.04 -3.65 -2.64
CA ALA A 2 -26.24 -2.57 -2.11
C ALA A 2 -26.99 -1.27 -2.42
N ASN A 3 -27.54 -0.63 -1.40
CA ASN A 3 -28.00 0.75 -1.51
C ASN A 3 -26.74 1.58 -1.82
N ALA A 4 -26.67 2.12 -3.03
CA ALA A 4 -25.68 3.11 -3.38
C ALA A 4 -25.86 4.28 -2.40
N VAL A 5 -24.94 4.44 -1.46
CA VAL A 5 -24.88 5.63 -0.63
C VAL A 5 -24.71 6.80 -1.59
N PRO A 6 -25.61 7.79 -1.61
CA PRO A 6 -25.39 8.95 -2.45
C PRO A 6 -24.10 9.61 -1.98
N ASN A 7 -23.11 9.68 -2.88
CA ASN A 7 -21.84 10.41 -2.67
C ASN A 7 -22.15 11.92 -2.60
N ARG A 8 -22.82 12.33 -1.52
CA ARG A 8 -23.15 13.73 -1.30
C ARG A 8 -21.93 14.43 -0.72
N VAL A 9 -21.49 15.44 -1.41
CA VAL A 9 -20.54 16.40 -0.85
C VAL A 9 -21.27 17.21 0.21
N LEU A 10 -20.72 17.25 1.41
CA LEU A 10 -21.23 18.05 2.52
C LEU A 10 -20.53 19.40 2.57
N SER A 11 -21.25 20.44 2.96
CA SER A 11 -20.62 21.69 3.39
C SER A 11 -19.89 21.49 4.72
N VAL A 12 -18.99 22.41 5.06
CA VAL A 12 -18.30 22.42 6.36
C VAL A 12 -19.28 22.42 7.53
N ASP A 13 -20.36 23.21 7.45
CA ASP A 13 -21.37 23.29 8.52
C ASP A 13 -22.11 21.95 8.70
N GLU A 14 -22.52 21.31 7.61
CA GLU A 14 -23.18 20.00 7.65
C GLU A 14 -22.24 18.92 8.20
N ALA A 15 -20.98 18.94 7.78
CA ALA A 15 -19.97 17.99 8.27
C ALA A 15 -19.70 18.22 9.76
N THR A 16 -19.54 19.49 10.18
CA THR A 16 -19.32 19.84 11.58
C THR A 16 -20.46 19.36 12.45
N ALA A 17 -21.73 19.66 12.08
CA ALA A 17 -22.89 19.24 12.84
C ALA A 17 -22.96 17.71 13.02
N ARG A 18 -22.58 16.93 12.00
CA ARG A 18 -22.56 15.46 12.09
C ARG A 18 -21.40 14.94 12.95
N LEU A 19 -20.20 15.49 12.76
CA LEU A 19 -18.98 15.02 13.40
C LEU A 19 -18.87 15.40 14.89
N THR A 20 -19.57 16.46 15.32
CA THR A 20 -19.58 16.92 16.73
C THR A 20 -20.80 16.44 17.51
N THR A 21 -21.72 15.69 16.88
CA THR A 21 -22.85 15.10 17.57
C THR A 21 -22.35 14.09 18.60
N PRO A 22 -22.89 14.07 19.84
CA PRO A 22 -22.44 13.12 20.89
C PRO A 22 -22.57 11.64 20.51
N THR A 23 -23.46 11.33 19.56
CA THR A 23 -23.72 9.97 19.05
C THR A 23 -23.00 9.69 17.73
N ALA A 24 -22.12 10.59 17.26
CA ALA A 24 -21.43 10.43 15.97
C ALA A 24 -20.78 9.05 15.81
N ASP A 25 -20.13 8.52 16.86
CA ASP A 25 -19.50 7.22 16.87
C ASP A 25 -20.49 6.05 16.67
N LEU A 26 -21.79 6.26 16.97
CA LEU A 26 -22.86 5.28 16.81
C LEU A 26 -23.59 5.41 15.48
N ASP A 27 -23.64 6.62 14.93
CA ASP A 27 -24.47 6.95 13.77
C ASP A 27 -23.68 6.94 12.45
N ILE A 28 -22.34 7.02 12.54
CA ILE A 28 -21.44 7.11 11.37
C ILE A 28 -20.58 5.83 11.28
N GLY A 29 -20.49 5.29 10.08
CA GLY A 29 -19.57 4.17 9.80
C GLY A 29 -20.13 3.16 8.82
N VAL A 30 -19.26 2.26 8.37
CA VAL A 30 -19.55 1.22 7.37
C VAL A 30 -20.73 0.33 7.76
N LEU A 31 -20.95 0.08 9.04
CA LEU A 31 -22.07 -0.73 9.55
C LEU A 31 -23.41 0.02 9.53
N ARG A 32 -23.39 1.31 9.26
CA ARG A 32 -24.57 2.20 9.17
C ARG A 32 -24.78 2.72 7.75
N ASP A 33 -24.29 2.02 6.75
CA ASP A 33 -24.37 2.38 5.32
C ASP A 33 -23.71 3.73 4.95
N LEU A 34 -22.92 4.33 5.85
CA LEU A 34 -22.12 5.50 5.57
C LEU A 34 -20.63 5.10 5.50
N THR A 35 -20.18 4.76 4.30
CA THR A 35 -18.81 4.26 4.05
C THR A 35 -17.83 5.36 3.75
N LEU A 36 -18.32 6.53 3.32
CA LEU A 36 -17.53 7.63 2.81
C LEU A 36 -18.14 8.97 3.20
N LEU A 37 -17.29 9.89 3.66
CA LEU A 37 -17.61 11.30 3.90
C LEU A 37 -16.81 12.16 2.93
N ILE A 38 -17.48 13.01 2.16
CA ILE A 38 -16.84 14.00 1.29
C ILE A 38 -17.23 15.39 1.82
N VAL A 39 -16.24 16.25 2.06
CA VAL A 39 -16.44 17.59 2.60
C VAL A 39 -15.83 18.63 1.65
N ASP A 40 -16.64 19.61 1.26
CA ASP A 40 -16.18 20.77 0.51
C ASP A 40 -15.46 21.77 1.43
N ASP A 41 -14.56 22.58 0.88
CA ASP A 41 -13.75 23.52 1.66
C ASP A 41 -13.13 22.90 2.93
N ALA A 42 -12.63 21.68 2.81
CA ALA A 42 -12.19 20.81 3.93
C ALA A 42 -11.17 21.49 4.87
N HIS A 43 -10.41 22.48 4.36
CA HIS A 43 -9.46 23.28 5.13
C HIS A 43 -10.12 24.21 6.18
N LEU A 44 -11.42 24.44 6.06
CA LEU A 44 -12.21 25.24 7.00
C LEU A 44 -12.86 24.40 8.11
N LEU A 45 -12.69 23.06 8.11
CA LEU A 45 -13.30 22.19 9.11
C LEU A 45 -12.75 22.51 10.51
N PRO A 46 -13.63 22.79 11.50
CA PRO A 46 -13.20 23.11 12.86
C PRO A 46 -12.39 21.99 13.52
N PRO A 47 -11.43 22.35 14.42
CA PRO A 47 -10.54 21.36 15.06
C PRO A 47 -11.26 20.22 15.79
N GLU A 48 -12.39 20.48 16.44
CA GLU A 48 -13.20 19.45 17.12
C GLU A 48 -13.81 18.45 16.15
N ALA A 49 -14.30 18.90 14.99
CA ALA A 49 -14.82 18.04 13.94
C ALA A 49 -13.69 17.25 13.26
N ALA A 50 -12.55 17.90 13.01
CA ALA A 50 -11.34 17.27 12.47
C ALA A 50 -10.82 16.16 13.41
N ALA A 51 -10.82 16.38 14.72
CA ALA A 51 -10.44 15.37 15.71
C ALA A 51 -11.39 14.16 15.72
N SER A 52 -12.66 14.36 15.40
CA SER A 52 -13.63 13.27 15.26
C SER A 52 -13.33 12.40 14.05
N LEU A 53 -12.91 12.96 12.91
CA LEU A 53 -12.54 12.19 11.72
C LEU A 53 -11.47 11.13 12.01
N ALA A 54 -10.48 11.48 12.84
CA ALA A 54 -9.39 10.56 13.18
C ALA A 54 -9.87 9.29 13.89
N ARG A 55 -11.01 9.34 14.60
CA ARG A 55 -11.55 8.26 15.42
C ARG A 55 -12.65 7.46 14.73
N LEU A 56 -13.38 8.10 13.81
CA LEU A 56 -14.56 7.48 13.20
C LEU A 56 -14.19 6.39 12.19
N PRO A 57 -14.95 5.27 12.16
CA PRO A 57 -14.76 4.18 11.21
C PRO A 57 -15.36 4.55 9.84
N ILE A 58 -14.83 5.59 9.22
CA ILE A 58 -15.26 6.10 7.91
C ILE A 58 -14.05 6.49 7.07
N VAL A 59 -14.16 6.37 5.75
CA VAL A 59 -13.22 6.98 4.81
C VAL A 59 -13.60 8.44 4.61
N SER A 60 -12.64 9.36 4.66
CA SER A 60 -12.87 10.79 4.54
C SER A 60 -12.09 11.43 3.39
N ILE A 61 -12.78 12.18 2.54
CA ILE A 61 -12.22 12.95 1.44
C ILE A 61 -12.49 14.43 1.69
N GLY A 62 -11.45 15.25 1.64
CA GLY A 62 -11.58 16.70 1.64
C GLY A 62 -11.39 17.26 0.24
N LEU A 63 -12.29 18.16 -0.20
CA LEU A 63 -12.06 18.99 -1.37
C LEU A 63 -11.24 20.22 -0.91
N ALA A 64 -9.93 20.16 -1.14
CA ALA A 64 -8.99 21.20 -0.73
C ALA A 64 -7.62 20.95 -1.37
N ALA A 65 -6.77 21.98 -1.36
CA ALA A 65 -5.38 21.86 -1.81
C ALA A 65 -4.58 20.86 -0.95
N PRO A 66 -3.60 20.15 -1.52
CA PRO A 66 -2.76 19.21 -0.77
C PRO A 66 -2.13 19.84 0.48
N GLY A 67 -2.15 19.09 1.59
CA GLY A 67 -1.54 19.50 2.86
C GLY A 67 -2.33 20.49 3.70
N THR A 68 -3.48 21.01 3.23
CA THR A 68 -4.25 22.05 3.96
C THR A 68 -5.22 21.48 5.00
N ALA A 69 -5.60 20.22 4.91
CA ALA A 69 -6.52 19.54 5.84
C ALA A 69 -6.00 18.13 6.23
N PRO A 70 -5.04 18.05 7.15
CA PRO A 70 -4.35 16.79 7.50
C PRO A 70 -5.24 15.76 8.20
N ALA A 71 -6.41 16.13 8.70
CA ALA A 71 -7.33 15.21 9.36
C ALA A 71 -7.99 14.21 8.39
N PHE A 72 -8.14 14.59 7.12
CA PHE A 72 -8.76 13.75 6.10
C PHE A 72 -7.82 12.62 5.64
N ASP A 73 -8.40 11.51 5.18
CA ASP A 73 -7.61 10.42 4.58
C ASP A 73 -6.99 10.83 3.27
N MET A 74 -7.71 11.63 2.50
CA MET A 74 -7.27 12.15 1.21
C MET A 74 -7.76 13.55 0.99
N LEU A 75 -6.97 14.30 0.22
CA LEU A 75 -7.38 15.59 -0.34
C LEU A 75 -7.38 15.48 -1.86
N VAL A 76 -8.40 16.07 -2.47
CA VAL A 76 -8.53 16.20 -3.93
C VAL A 76 -8.95 17.62 -4.28
N GLU A 77 -8.49 18.13 -5.41
CA GLU A 77 -8.83 19.48 -5.87
C GLU A 77 -10.04 19.49 -6.78
N ASP A 78 -10.42 18.34 -7.34
CA ASP A 78 -11.54 18.26 -8.25
C ASP A 78 -12.52 17.12 -7.93
N ALA A 79 -13.76 17.29 -8.41
CA ALA A 79 -14.83 16.31 -8.21
C ALA A 79 -14.61 14.99 -8.99
N VAL A 80 -13.77 14.97 -10.02
CA VAL A 80 -13.53 13.77 -10.84
C VAL A 80 -12.72 12.76 -10.04
N ASP A 81 -11.68 13.23 -9.35
CA ASP A 81 -10.91 12.39 -8.45
C ASP A 81 -11.73 11.94 -7.24
N ALA A 82 -12.58 12.81 -6.68
CA ALA A 82 -13.51 12.42 -5.62
C ALA A 82 -14.44 11.28 -6.05
N VAL A 83 -15.00 11.35 -7.25
CA VAL A 83 -15.86 10.28 -7.81
C VAL A 83 -15.07 8.98 -8.04
N ARG A 84 -13.84 9.07 -8.52
CA ARG A 84 -12.97 7.90 -8.72
C ARG A 84 -12.68 7.19 -7.41
N ILE A 85 -12.34 7.93 -6.36
CA ILE A 85 -12.10 7.38 -5.01
C ILE A 85 -13.39 6.78 -4.45
N ALA A 86 -14.51 7.48 -4.58
CA ALA A 86 -15.80 6.99 -4.12
C ALA A 86 -16.19 5.65 -4.76
N ASN A 87 -15.90 5.46 -6.05
CA ASN A 87 -16.11 4.19 -6.73
C ASN A 87 -15.19 3.08 -6.18
N GLY A 88 -13.93 3.39 -5.89
CA GLY A 88 -13.00 2.46 -5.25
C GLY A 88 -13.49 2.02 -3.87
N VAL A 89 -13.93 2.97 -3.05
CA VAL A 89 -14.51 2.70 -1.71
C VAL A 89 -15.78 1.85 -1.83
N ALA A 90 -16.68 2.17 -2.77
CA ALA A 90 -17.93 1.42 -2.97
C ALA A 90 -17.68 -0.04 -3.40
N GLY A 91 -16.58 -0.29 -4.13
CA GLY A 91 -16.22 -1.64 -4.59
C GLY A 91 -15.73 -2.56 -3.47
N ALA A 92 -15.05 -2.02 -2.45
CA ALA A 92 -14.51 -2.76 -1.32
C ALA A 92 -14.46 -1.88 -0.05
N PRO A 93 -15.62 -1.54 0.53
CA PRO A 93 -15.70 -0.54 1.60
C PRO A 93 -14.98 -0.93 2.89
N ARG A 94 -14.91 -2.22 3.21
CA ARG A 94 -14.21 -2.71 4.40
C ARG A 94 -12.71 -2.66 4.24
N ALA A 95 -12.21 -3.06 3.07
CA ALA A 95 -10.79 -2.96 2.73
C ALA A 95 -10.34 -1.50 2.65
N ALA A 96 -11.14 -0.63 2.03
CA ALA A 96 -10.89 0.81 1.97
C ALA A 96 -10.78 1.43 3.36
N LEU A 97 -11.75 1.13 4.24
CA LEU A 97 -11.74 1.62 5.62
C LEU A 97 -10.52 1.11 6.39
N ALA A 98 -10.26 -0.20 6.36
CA ALA A 98 -9.12 -0.78 7.07
C ALA A 98 -7.79 -0.18 6.59
N CYS A 99 -7.62 0.02 5.28
CA CYS A 99 -6.45 0.67 4.71
C CYS A 99 -6.29 2.10 5.26
N CYS A 100 -7.34 2.92 5.25
CA CYS A 100 -7.30 4.29 5.79
C CYS A 100 -7.00 4.30 7.30
N GLN A 101 -7.60 3.39 8.07
CA GLN A 101 -7.31 3.28 9.51
C GLN A 101 -5.85 2.91 9.77
N VAL A 102 -5.30 1.93 9.04
CA VAL A 102 -3.88 1.56 9.18
C VAL A 102 -2.97 2.73 8.82
N LEU A 103 -3.24 3.47 7.75
CA LEU A 103 -2.47 4.64 7.37
C LEU A 103 -2.56 5.78 8.40
N ARG A 104 -3.74 6.01 9.02
CA ARG A 104 -3.90 7.01 10.09
C ARG A 104 -3.12 6.65 11.34
N HIS A 105 -3.25 5.41 11.81
CA HIS A 105 -2.67 4.97 13.08
C HIS A 105 -1.23 4.46 12.93
N GLY A 106 -0.79 4.22 11.70
CA GLY A 106 0.60 3.85 11.38
C GLY A 106 1.54 5.04 11.29
N GLU A 107 0.99 6.26 11.17
CA GLU A 107 1.80 7.48 11.08
C GLU A 107 2.65 7.66 12.34
N GLY A 108 3.98 7.77 12.17
CA GLY A 108 4.91 7.91 13.28
C GLY A 108 5.30 6.61 14.00
N LEU A 109 4.75 5.46 13.62
CA LEU A 109 5.22 4.18 14.14
C LEU A 109 6.60 3.82 13.55
N ASP A 110 7.41 3.12 14.35
CA ASP A 110 8.60 2.46 13.84
C ASP A 110 8.22 1.28 12.91
N THR A 111 9.20 0.75 12.19
CA THR A 111 8.96 -0.32 11.23
C THR A 111 8.36 -1.57 11.86
N PRO A 112 8.86 -2.10 13.00
CA PRO A 112 8.26 -3.26 13.64
C PRO A 112 6.79 -3.06 14.04
N ALA A 113 6.46 -1.94 14.66
CA ALA A 113 5.08 -1.65 15.10
C ALA A 113 4.14 -1.43 13.89
N GLY A 114 4.60 -0.71 12.87
CA GLY A 114 3.84 -0.50 11.64
C GLY A 114 3.56 -1.81 10.89
N LEU A 115 4.56 -2.68 10.74
CA LEU A 115 4.41 -4.00 10.12
C LEU A 115 3.48 -4.93 10.91
N LEU A 116 3.49 -4.85 12.24
CA LEU A 116 2.56 -5.59 13.10
C LEU A 116 1.12 -5.13 12.85
N LEU A 117 0.90 -3.81 12.84
CA LEU A 117 -0.41 -3.22 12.55
C LEU A 117 -0.90 -3.63 11.15
N GLU A 118 -0.05 -3.50 10.13
CA GLU A 118 -0.34 -3.91 8.76
C GLU A 118 -0.72 -5.39 8.68
N SER A 119 0.11 -6.27 9.23
CA SER A 119 -0.10 -7.71 9.15
C SER A 119 -1.37 -8.17 9.86
N THR A 120 -1.73 -7.54 10.97
CA THR A 120 -2.95 -7.84 11.72
C THR A 120 -4.19 -7.42 10.93
N ALA A 121 -4.19 -6.21 10.38
CA ALA A 121 -5.28 -5.70 9.56
C ALA A 121 -5.43 -6.50 8.26
N TYR A 122 -4.32 -6.82 7.59
CA TYR A 122 -4.31 -7.65 6.39
C TYR A 122 -4.89 -9.05 6.66
N GLY A 123 -4.50 -9.69 7.78
CA GLY A 123 -5.06 -10.98 8.19
C GLY A 123 -6.56 -10.94 8.42
N THR A 124 -7.06 -9.85 9.01
CA THR A 124 -8.50 -9.61 9.19
C THR A 124 -9.23 -9.50 7.85
N LEU A 125 -8.65 -8.77 6.89
CA LEU A 125 -9.22 -8.64 5.54
C LEU A 125 -9.17 -9.96 4.76
N GLN A 126 -8.12 -10.77 4.92
CA GLN A 126 -8.03 -12.10 4.30
C GLN A 126 -9.18 -13.03 4.74
N ALA A 127 -9.71 -12.88 5.95
CA ALA A 127 -10.88 -13.60 6.43
C ALA A 127 -12.22 -12.97 5.98
N GLY A 128 -12.17 -11.82 5.32
CA GLY A 128 -13.34 -11.03 4.96
C GLY A 128 -14.06 -11.50 3.70
N ALA A 129 -15.36 -11.16 3.61
CA ALA A 129 -16.20 -11.53 2.47
C ALA A 129 -15.78 -10.84 1.16
N GLU A 130 -15.18 -9.65 1.20
CA GLU A 130 -14.72 -8.93 0.00
C GLU A 130 -13.59 -9.71 -0.69
N PHE A 131 -12.59 -10.16 0.07
CA PHE A 131 -11.51 -10.98 -0.46
C PHE A 131 -12.01 -12.37 -0.91
N ALA A 132 -12.91 -13.00 -0.16
CA ALA A 132 -13.53 -14.27 -0.55
C ALA A 132 -14.27 -14.16 -1.89
N GLY A 133 -15.08 -13.12 -2.07
CA GLY A 133 -15.78 -12.85 -3.32
C GLY A 133 -14.84 -12.58 -4.50
N TRP A 134 -13.72 -11.87 -4.25
CA TRP A 134 -12.69 -11.66 -5.26
C TRP A 134 -12.00 -12.97 -5.67
N LEU A 135 -11.70 -13.86 -4.71
CA LEU A 135 -11.12 -15.17 -4.99
C LEU A 135 -12.06 -16.05 -5.83
N GLU A 136 -13.36 -16.08 -5.49
CA GLU A 136 -14.37 -16.82 -6.24
C GLU A 136 -14.47 -16.33 -7.68
N GLY A 137 -14.54 -15.02 -7.89
CA GLY A 137 -14.63 -14.41 -9.22
C GLY A 137 -13.42 -14.65 -10.10
N ARG A 138 -12.24 -14.86 -9.49
CA ARG A 138 -10.98 -15.03 -10.20
C ARG A 138 -10.70 -16.47 -10.61
N GLY A 139 -11.19 -17.46 -9.87
CA GLY A 139 -10.87 -18.86 -10.03
C GLY A 139 -9.44 -19.23 -9.57
N ARG A 140 -9.22 -20.52 -9.38
CA ARG A 140 -7.93 -21.05 -8.92
C ARG A 140 -6.89 -21.03 -10.05
N ARG A 141 -5.70 -20.52 -9.77
CA ARG A 141 -4.56 -20.56 -10.69
C ARG A 141 -3.48 -21.48 -10.11
N VAL A 142 -3.06 -22.46 -10.89
CA VAL A 142 -1.93 -23.33 -10.57
C VAL A 142 -0.79 -22.96 -11.53
N ARG A 143 0.40 -22.79 -10.99
CA ARG A 143 1.60 -22.53 -11.81
C ARG A 143 2.63 -23.63 -11.61
N PRO A 144 3.41 -23.96 -12.66
CA PRO A 144 4.60 -24.78 -12.51
C PRO A 144 5.60 -24.11 -11.57
N VAL A 145 6.38 -24.91 -10.86
CA VAL A 145 7.53 -24.42 -10.10
C VAL A 145 8.55 -23.88 -11.11
N ASP A 146 9.05 -22.66 -10.84
CA ASP A 146 10.11 -22.08 -11.66
C ASP A 146 11.43 -22.80 -11.34
N PRO A 147 12.15 -23.36 -12.32
CA PRO A 147 13.38 -24.11 -12.07
C PRO A 147 14.56 -23.20 -11.70
N ASP A 148 14.51 -21.92 -12.06
CA ASP A 148 15.59 -20.98 -11.83
C ASP A 148 15.49 -20.36 -10.43
N PRO A 149 16.63 -19.97 -9.82
CA PRO A 149 16.62 -19.21 -8.57
C PRO A 149 15.80 -17.92 -8.72
N PRO A 150 14.83 -17.65 -7.82
CA PRO A 150 13.93 -16.51 -7.95
C PRO A 150 14.62 -15.17 -7.66
N VAL A 151 15.78 -15.17 -7.00
CA VAL A 151 16.65 -14.02 -6.78
C VAL A 151 18.07 -14.43 -7.17
N LEU A 152 18.71 -13.63 -8.02
CA LEU A 152 20.14 -13.77 -8.33
C LEU A 152 20.92 -12.80 -7.46
N VAL A 153 22.10 -13.24 -7.01
CA VAL A 153 23.03 -12.45 -6.21
C VAL A 153 24.33 -12.35 -6.99
N ASP A 154 24.74 -11.15 -7.31
CA ASP A 154 26.05 -10.83 -7.86
C ASP A 154 26.74 -9.85 -6.92
N ALA A 155 28.00 -10.10 -6.57
CA ALA A 155 28.69 -9.32 -5.55
C ALA A 155 30.15 -9.12 -5.92
N ASP A 156 30.61 -7.90 -5.71
CA ASP A 156 32.01 -7.53 -5.70
C ASP A 156 32.42 -6.97 -4.32
N ASP A 157 33.59 -6.32 -4.24
CA ASP A 157 34.11 -5.79 -2.99
C ASP A 157 33.29 -4.61 -2.45
N ASP A 158 32.61 -3.85 -3.30
CA ASP A 158 31.92 -2.60 -2.96
C ASP A 158 30.40 -2.71 -3.03
N THR A 159 29.86 -3.62 -3.85
CA THR A 159 28.44 -3.68 -4.19
C THR A 159 27.90 -5.10 -4.21
N VAL A 160 26.67 -5.25 -3.73
CA VAL A 160 25.87 -6.47 -3.92
C VAL A 160 24.63 -6.14 -4.74
N THR A 161 24.52 -6.77 -5.90
CA THR A 161 23.34 -6.64 -6.77
C THR A 161 22.41 -7.83 -6.57
N LEU A 162 21.18 -7.53 -6.14
CA LEU A 162 20.08 -8.47 -6.00
C LEU A 162 19.13 -8.29 -7.18
N THR A 163 18.91 -9.36 -7.95
CA THR A 163 18.03 -9.29 -9.14
C THR A 163 16.85 -10.23 -8.98
N LEU A 164 15.63 -9.68 -8.95
CA LEU A 164 14.40 -10.47 -9.01
C LEU A 164 14.35 -11.22 -10.35
N ASN A 165 14.25 -12.55 -10.33
CA ASN A 165 14.52 -13.39 -11.49
C ASN A 165 13.37 -14.37 -11.82
N ARG A 166 12.18 -13.84 -11.98
CA ARG A 166 11.01 -14.55 -12.53
C ARG A 166 10.42 -13.79 -13.75
N PRO A 167 11.21 -13.46 -14.78
CA PRO A 167 10.82 -12.53 -15.85
C PRO A 167 9.57 -12.98 -16.63
N ARG A 168 9.38 -14.29 -16.81
CA ARG A 168 8.18 -14.89 -17.47
C ARG A 168 6.90 -14.60 -16.67
N LEU A 169 7.00 -14.38 -15.37
CA LEU A 169 5.92 -14.04 -14.45
C LEU A 169 5.98 -12.58 -14.00
N ARG A 170 6.74 -11.74 -14.74
CA ARG A 170 6.94 -10.32 -14.42
C ARG A 170 7.37 -10.11 -12.97
N ASN A 171 8.23 -10.99 -12.47
CA ASN A 171 8.75 -11.00 -11.11
C ASN A 171 7.64 -11.01 -10.03
N ALA A 172 6.54 -11.74 -10.27
CA ALA A 172 5.49 -11.92 -9.28
C ALA A 172 6.08 -12.46 -7.96
N PHE A 173 5.81 -11.74 -6.87
CA PHE A 173 6.40 -11.95 -5.56
C PHE A 173 5.73 -13.14 -4.87
N SER A 174 6.37 -14.30 -4.97
CA SER A 174 5.94 -15.56 -4.35
C SER A 174 6.63 -15.78 -3.00
N ALA A 175 6.16 -16.77 -2.25
CA ALA A 175 6.83 -17.22 -1.02
C ALA A 175 8.29 -17.62 -1.29
N ALA A 176 8.56 -18.34 -2.39
CA ALA A 176 9.93 -18.70 -2.76
C ALA A 176 10.81 -17.48 -3.08
N MET A 177 10.27 -16.45 -3.75
CA MET A 177 11.00 -15.21 -4.01
C MET A 177 11.23 -14.41 -2.72
N ARG A 178 10.23 -14.34 -1.86
CA ARG A 178 10.35 -13.72 -0.53
C ARG A 178 11.47 -14.35 0.28
N ASP A 179 11.45 -15.68 0.39
CA ASP A 179 12.40 -16.44 1.20
C ASP A 179 13.83 -16.27 0.64
N ALA A 180 14.01 -16.38 -0.69
CA ALA A 180 15.29 -16.14 -1.33
C ALA A 180 15.80 -14.70 -1.17
N LEU A 181 14.90 -13.71 -1.20
CA LEU A 181 15.26 -12.32 -0.96
C LEU A 181 15.71 -12.11 0.50
N VAL A 182 15.00 -12.68 1.47
CA VAL A 182 15.38 -12.64 2.89
C VAL A 182 16.73 -13.30 3.12
N GLU A 183 16.97 -14.48 2.53
CA GLU A 183 18.27 -15.15 2.61
C GLU A 183 19.41 -14.31 2.04
N ALA A 184 19.17 -13.61 0.93
CA ALA A 184 20.17 -12.73 0.31
C ALA A 184 20.42 -11.44 1.12
N LEU A 185 19.39 -10.86 1.73
CA LEU A 185 19.51 -9.62 2.51
C LEU A 185 20.09 -9.83 3.91
N ARG A 186 19.78 -10.96 4.53
CA ARG A 186 20.14 -11.24 5.93
C ARG A 186 21.65 -11.11 6.24
N PRO A 187 22.58 -11.66 5.46
CA PRO A 187 24.01 -11.49 5.74
C PRO A 187 24.49 -10.05 5.59
N LEU A 188 23.80 -9.23 4.77
CA LEU A 188 24.21 -7.86 4.48
C LEU A 188 23.99 -6.89 5.64
N VAL A 189 23.18 -7.24 6.65
CA VAL A 189 22.97 -6.41 7.85
C VAL A 189 24.06 -6.62 8.91
N ALA A 190 25.07 -7.49 8.64
CA ALA A 190 26.20 -7.65 9.55
C ALA A 190 26.94 -6.31 9.77
N PRO A 191 27.36 -6.01 11.02
CA PRO A 191 27.94 -4.70 11.35
C PRO A 191 29.22 -4.34 10.60
N ASP A 192 29.93 -5.32 10.06
CA ASP A 192 31.17 -5.18 9.31
C ASP A 192 30.96 -5.11 7.79
N ASP A 193 29.77 -5.48 7.30
CA ASP A 193 29.42 -5.30 5.88
C ASP A 193 29.08 -3.82 5.58
N ARG A 194 29.82 -3.22 4.64
CA ARG A 194 29.67 -1.81 4.22
C ARG A 194 29.27 -1.66 2.75
N ARG A 195 29.09 -2.78 2.05
CA ARG A 195 28.76 -2.75 0.62
C ARG A 195 27.44 -2.04 0.34
N GLN A 196 27.40 -1.35 -0.79
CA GLN A 196 26.14 -0.83 -1.33
C GLN A 196 25.27 -1.99 -1.82
N VAL A 197 23.97 -1.86 -1.71
CA VAL A 197 23.03 -2.88 -2.16
C VAL A 197 22.19 -2.30 -3.29
N LEU A 198 22.20 -2.94 -4.44
CA LEU A 198 21.33 -2.61 -5.57
C LEU A 198 20.28 -3.72 -5.73
N LEU A 199 19.00 -3.36 -5.61
CA LEU A 199 17.89 -4.27 -5.94
C LEU A 199 17.25 -3.85 -7.27
N THR A 200 17.14 -4.80 -8.17
CA THR A 200 16.51 -4.60 -9.50
C THR A 200 15.70 -5.83 -9.92
N GLY A 201 15.10 -5.79 -11.11
CA GLY A 201 14.34 -6.91 -11.67
C GLY A 201 14.84 -7.29 -13.06
N ARG A 202 14.68 -8.55 -13.44
CA ARG A 202 14.98 -9.04 -14.80
C ARG A 202 13.73 -9.04 -15.66
N GLY A 203 13.90 -8.71 -16.94
CA GLY A 203 12.80 -8.80 -17.93
C GLY A 203 11.97 -7.52 -18.01
N PRO A 204 10.66 -7.59 -18.37
CA PRO A 204 9.87 -6.42 -18.76
C PRO A 204 9.29 -5.62 -17.58
N ALA A 205 9.45 -6.08 -16.34
CA ALA A 205 8.86 -5.45 -15.16
C ALA A 205 9.80 -5.61 -13.97
N PHE A 206 9.82 -4.62 -13.10
CA PHE A 206 10.50 -4.76 -11.81
C PHE A 206 9.83 -5.85 -10.95
N CYS A 207 8.55 -5.67 -10.62
CA CYS A 207 7.75 -6.66 -9.89
C CYS A 207 6.26 -6.33 -10.00
N CYS A 208 5.45 -7.28 -10.48
CA CYS A 208 4.01 -7.10 -10.65
C CYS A 208 3.17 -7.54 -9.43
N GLY A 209 3.73 -7.43 -8.22
CA GLY A 209 3.02 -7.70 -6.97
C GLY A 209 2.99 -9.16 -6.56
N GLY A 210 2.21 -9.48 -5.54
CA GLY A 210 2.08 -10.84 -5.01
C GLY A 210 1.70 -11.86 -6.10
N ASP A 211 2.28 -13.07 -6.01
CA ASP A 211 1.96 -14.11 -7.01
C ASP A 211 0.49 -14.50 -6.88
N PRO A 212 -0.28 -14.24 -7.93
CA PRO A 212 -1.70 -14.52 -7.89
C PRO A 212 -2.03 -16.00 -7.62
N ALA A 213 -1.15 -16.94 -7.89
CA ALA A 213 -1.40 -18.36 -7.62
C ALA A 213 -1.38 -18.69 -6.11
N GLU A 214 -0.77 -17.82 -5.30
CA GLU A 214 -0.66 -18.03 -3.85
C GLU A 214 -1.77 -17.36 -3.04
N PHE A 215 -2.55 -16.46 -3.63
CA PHE A 215 -3.68 -15.85 -2.94
C PHE A 215 -4.72 -16.88 -2.56
N GLY A 216 -5.11 -16.91 -1.27
CA GLY A 216 -6.09 -17.85 -0.73
C GLY A 216 -5.55 -19.27 -0.48
N THR A 217 -4.24 -19.52 -0.65
CA THR A 217 -3.64 -20.86 -0.35
C THR A 217 -3.45 -21.10 1.14
N VAL A 218 -3.26 -20.05 1.93
CA VAL A 218 -3.24 -20.11 3.40
C VAL A 218 -4.61 -19.72 3.90
N ALA A 219 -5.40 -20.72 4.28
CA ALA A 219 -6.79 -20.51 4.70
C ALA A 219 -6.93 -19.93 6.12
N ASP A 220 -5.93 -20.18 6.98
CA ASP A 220 -5.91 -19.67 8.34
C ASP A 220 -5.27 -18.28 8.41
N PRO A 221 -6.03 -17.22 8.76
CA PRO A 221 -5.49 -15.86 8.87
C PRO A 221 -4.40 -15.73 9.93
N VAL A 222 -4.45 -16.52 11.00
CA VAL A 222 -3.43 -16.53 12.06
C VAL A 222 -2.11 -17.08 11.51
N ALA A 223 -2.16 -18.22 10.80
CA ALA A 223 -0.98 -18.76 10.14
C ALA A 223 -0.40 -17.77 9.11
N ALA A 224 -1.26 -17.09 8.34
CA ALA A 224 -0.83 -16.07 7.40
C ALA A 224 -0.18 -14.87 8.09
N HIS A 225 -0.69 -14.43 9.25
CA HIS A 225 -0.08 -13.39 10.07
C HIS A 225 1.30 -13.82 10.59
N LEU A 226 1.41 -15.04 11.12
CA LEU A 226 2.69 -15.57 11.61
C LEU A 226 3.74 -15.65 10.51
N ILE A 227 3.37 -16.06 9.30
CA ILE A 227 4.26 -16.06 8.13
C ILE A 227 4.74 -14.64 7.82
N ARG A 228 3.84 -13.65 7.76
CA ARG A 228 4.23 -12.25 7.50
C ARG A 228 5.09 -11.66 8.62
N SER A 229 4.90 -12.09 9.85
CA SER A 229 5.70 -11.61 10.99
C SER A 229 7.09 -12.24 11.07
N SER A 230 7.28 -13.47 10.53
CA SER A 230 8.54 -14.20 10.66
C SER A 230 9.38 -14.28 9.38
N ALA A 231 8.75 -14.19 8.22
CA ALA A 231 9.39 -14.34 6.91
C ALA A 231 9.23 -13.10 6.02
N ASN A 232 9.11 -11.90 6.60
CA ASN A 232 8.95 -10.65 5.86
C ASN A 232 10.32 -10.10 5.39
N ALA A 233 10.38 -9.64 4.14
CA ALA A 233 11.57 -8.96 3.60
C ALA A 233 11.70 -7.49 4.07
N ALA A 234 10.59 -6.84 4.42
CA ALA A 234 10.54 -5.43 4.78
C ALA A 234 11.50 -5.02 5.92
N PRO A 235 11.62 -5.76 7.05
CA PRO A 235 12.57 -5.40 8.11
C PRO A 235 14.03 -5.37 7.64
N TRP A 236 14.40 -6.27 6.74
CA TRP A 236 15.77 -6.34 6.21
C TRP A 236 16.06 -5.21 5.24
N LEU A 237 15.08 -4.84 4.41
CA LEU A 237 15.18 -3.68 3.51
C LEU A 237 15.28 -2.38 4.31
N ASP A 238 14.49 -2.23 5.37
CA ASP A 238 14.53 -1.07 6.27
C ASP A 238 15.88 -0.92 6.97
N LEU A 239 16.45 -2.02 7.50
CA LEU A 239 17.77 -2.03 8.11
C LEU A 239 18.90 -1.65 7.13
N LEU A 240 18.72 -1.92 5.85
CA LEU A 240 19.68 -1.61 4.79
C LEU A 240 19.40 -0.27 4.11
N ALA A 241 18.34 0.46 4.48
CA ALA A 241 17.83 1.61 3.75
C ALA A 241 18.93 2.61 3.34
N GLU A 242 19.83 2.99 4.25
CA GLU A 242 20.88 3.98 3.98
C GLU A 242 21.85 3.60 2.85
N ARG A 243 22.02 2.32 2.58
CA ARG A 243 22.91 1.78 1.52
C ARG A 243 22.16 0.99 0.46
N LEU A 244 20.82 0.99 0.52
CA LEU A 244 19.96 0.32 -0.46
C LEU A 244 19.53 1.30 -1.54
N THR A 245 19.92 1.00 -2.76
CA THR A 245 19.35 1.59 -3.97
C THR A 245 18.40 0.57 -4.63
N VAL A 246 17.19 0.98 -4.94
CA VAL A 246 16.29 0.18 -5.77
C VAL A 246 16.12 0.86 -7.11
N ARG A 247 16.29 0.09 -8.20
CA ARG A 247 16.08 0.59 -9.56
C ARG A 247 14.89 -0.09 -10.20
N VAL A 248 13.83 0.68 -10.44
CA VAL A 248 12.58 0.23 -11.02
C VAL A 248 12.54 0.53 -12.50
N HIS A 249 12.22 -0.48 -13.31
CA HIS A 249 11.90 -0.36 -14.73
C HIS A 249 10.56 -1.02 -15.03
N GLY A 250 9.80 -0.50 -15.98
CA GLY A 250 8.49 -1.02 -16.31
C GLY A 250 7.56 -1.06 -15.08
N PRO A 251 6.59 -1.98 -15.02
CA PRO A 251 5.63 -2.03 -13.93
C PRO A 251 6.22 -2.44 -12.57
N ALA A 252 5.91 -1.66 -11.53
CA ALA A 252 5.98 -2.00 -10.12
C ALA A 252 4.56 -1.95 -9.54
N VAL A 253 4.04 -3.08 -9.05
CA VAL A 253 2.65 -3.20 -8.59
C VAL A 253 2.64 -3.85 -7.20
N GLY A 254 1.79 -3.36 -6.28
CA GLY A 254 1.65 -3.91 -4.94
C GLY A 254 2.99 -4.11 -4.25
N ALA A 255 3.34 -5.36 -3.89
CA ALA A 255 4.63 -5.70 -3.27
C ALA A 255 5.84 -5.10 -4.01
N GLY A 256 5.77 -4.90 -5.33
CA GLY A 256 6.83 -4.25 -6.09
C GLY A 256 7.05 -2.78 -5.70
N VAL A 257 5.98 -2.04 -5.42
CA VAL A 257 6.06 -0.66 -4.89
C VAL A 257 6.44 -0.70 -3.42
N GLU A 258 5.79 -1.57 -2.66
CA GLU A 258 5.92 -1.67 -1.20
C GLU A 258 7.37 -1.92 -0.76
N LEU A 259 8.02 -2.92 -1.39
CA LEU A 259 9.40 -3.28 -1.10
C LEU A 259 10.40 -2.21 -1.60
N ALA A 260 10.14 -1.66 -2.80
CA ALA A 260 10.99 -0.63 -3.36
C ALA A 260 11.01 0.65 -2.50
N ALA A 261 9.90 1.00 -1.88
CA ALA A 261 9.76 2.21 -1.09
C ALA A 261 10.57 2.20 0.23
N PHE A 262 11.12 1.06 0.68
CA PHE A 262 12.05 1.01 1.82
C PHE A 262 13.45 1.53 1.48
N ALA A 263 13.82 1.63 0.20
CA ALA A 263 15.15 2.06 -0.20
C ALA A 263 15.45 3.50 0.24
N GLY A 264 16.66 3.78 0.67
CA GLY A 264 17.11 5.14 0.88
C GLY A 264 17.22 5.91 -0.44
N ARG A 265 17.47 5.19 -1.54
CA ARG A 265 17.47 5.73 -2.90
C ARG A 265 16.61 4.88 -3.84
N LEU A 266 15.50 5.42 -4.32
CA LEU A 266 14.61 4.78 -5.28
C LEU A 266 14.72 5.47 -6.63
N GLU A 267 15.29 4.76 -7.61
CA GLU A 267 15.45 5.22 -8.99
C GLU A 267 14.40 4.55 -9.89
N ALA A 268 13.93 5.28 -10.88
CA ALA A 268 12.99 4.76 -11.89
C ALA A 268 13.48 5.06 -13.29
N THR A 269 13.32 4.13 -14.24
CA THR A 269 13.44 4.47 -15.64
C THR A 269 12.23 5.28 -16.11
N GLY A 270 12.35 6.00 -17.24
CA GLY A 270 11.22 6.73 -17.81
C GLY A 270 10.00 5.87 -18.16
N SER A 271 10.18 4.55 -18.31
CA SER A 271 9.10 3.58 -18.56
C SER A 271 8.47 3.00 -17.30
N ALA A 272 8.98 3.35 -16.12
CA ALA A 272 8.47 2.80 -14.84
C ALA A 272 7.05 3.29 -14.56
N THR A 273 6.25 2.39 -14.00
CA THR A 273 4.89 2.69 -13.54
C THR A 273 4.64 2.05 -12.19
N PHE A 274 3.80 2.70 -11.38
CA PHE A 274 3.53 2.30 -10.00
C PHE A 274 2.02 2.20 -9.74
N CYS A 275 1.58 1.13 -9.06
CA CYS A 275 0.16 0.89 -8.78
C CYS A 275 -0.02 0.09 -7.49
N LEU A 276 -1.06 0.40 -6.71
CA LEU A 276 -1.47 -0.35 -5.50
C LEU A 276 -2.92 -0.83 -5.67
N PRO A 277 -3.16 -2.02 -6.22
CA PRO A 277 -4.51 -2.49 -6.58
C PRO A 277 -5.22 -3.26 -5.46
N GLU A 278 -4.60 -3.45 -4.29
CA GLU A 278 -5.00 -4.40 -3.25
C GLU A 278 -6.42 -4.16 -2.73
N VAL A 279 -6.84 -2.90 -2.61
CA VAL A 279 -8.19 -2.56 -2.11
C VAL A 279 -9.28 -3.13 -3.02
N SER A 280 -9.07 -3.09 -4.34
CA SER A 280 -10.02 -3.70 -5.30
C SER A 280 -10.13 -5.23 -5.19
N MET A 281 -9.21 -5.86 -4.47
CA MET A 281 -9.22 -7.30 -4.17
C MET A 281 -9.85 -7.60 -2.79
N GLY A 282 -10.33 -6.59 -2.06
CA GLY A 282 -10.78 -6.73 -0.68
C GLY A 282 -9.63 -6.84 0.33
N LEU A 283 -8.43 -6.38 -0.04
CA LEU A 283 -7.22 -6.37 0.77
C LEU A 283 -6.67 -4.93 0.90
N MET A 284 -5.47 -4.81 1.43
CA MET A 284 -4.66 -3.59 1.46
C MET A 284 -3.20 -3.97 1.19
N PRO A 285 -2.25 -3.05 1.01
CA PRO A 285 -0.83 -3.39 0.97
C PRO A 285 -0.43 -4.25 2.18
N GLY A 286 0.36 -5.30 1.96
CA GLY A 286 0.68 -6.30 2.98
C GLY A 286 2.10 -6.84 2.93
N ALA A 287 2.98 -6.17 2.17
CA ALA A 287 4.42 -6.44 2.11
C ALA A 287 5.26 -5.30 2.71
N GLY A 288 4.65 -4.47 3.56
CA GLY A 288 5.26 -3.32 4.22
C GLY A 288 4.86 -1.96 3.63
N GLY A 289 3.93 -1.93 2.67
CA GLY A 289 3.58 -0.72 1.92
C GLY A 289 2.90 0.35 2.74
N THR A 290 2.17 0.00 3.81
CA THR A 290 1.58 0.98 4.73
C THR A 290 2.61 1.64 5.65
N VAL A 291 3.84 1.12 5.65
CA VAL A 291 4.98 1.67 6.38
C VAL A 291 5.90 2.46 5.45
N SER A 292 6.36 1.81 4.36
CA SER A 292 7.38 2.37 3.48
C SER A 292 6.87 3.53 2.62
N ILE A 293 5.69 3.38 2.01
CA ILE A 293 5.18 4.34 1.04
C ILE A 293 4.80 5.68 1.70
N PRO A 294 4.06 5.70 2.86
CA PRO A 294 3.74 6.96 3.53
C PRO A 294 4.95 7.76 3.98
N ARG A 295 6.08 7.11 4.26
CA ARG A 295 7.33 7.79 4.62
C ARG A 295 7.91 8.60 3.47
N ARG A 296 7.60 8.21 2.21
CA ARG A 296 8.04 8.92 1.00
C ARG A 296 7.04 9.98 0.55
N ILE A 297 5.77 9.61 0.45
CA ILE A 297 4.76 10.46 -0.20
C ILE A 297 3.66 10.95 0.75
N GLY A 298 3.75 10.62 2.04
CA GLY A 298 2.69 10.90 3.00
C GLY A 298 1.49 9.95 2.88
N ARG A 299 0.69 9.88 3.96
CA ARG A 299 -0.44 8.94 4.03
C ARG A 299 -1.56 9.26 3.04
N GLN A 300 -1.79 10.55 2.72
CA GLN A 300 -2.89 10.96 1.84
C GLN A 300 -2.68 10.52 0.40
N GLN A 301 -1.49 10.70 -0.16
CA GLN A 301 -1.13 10.21 -1.49
C GLN A 301 -1.10 8.68 -1.51
N THR A 302 -0.63 8.04 -0.44
CA THR A 302 -0.67 6.58 -0.31
C THR A 302 -2.10 6.06 -0.32
N ALA A 303 -3.01 6.68 0.44
CA ALA A 303 -4.43 6.35 0.44
C ALA A 303 -5.05 6.54 -0.96
N TRP A 304 -4.69 7.62 -1.66
CA TRP A 304 -5.14 7.86 -3.04
C TRP A 304 -4.72 6.71 -3.96
N MET A 305 -3.45 6.26 -3.91
CA MET A 305 -2.99 5.12 -4.71
C MET A 305 -3.77 3.85 -4.38
N CYS A 306 -3.96 3.54 -3.10
CA CYS A 306 -4.64 2.33 -2.64
C CYS A 306 -6.12 2.30 -3.05
N LEU A 307 -6.84 3.42 -2.87
CA LEU A 307 -8.29 3.45 -3.09
C LEU A 307 -8.68 3.63 -4.55
N THR A 308 -7.85 4.31 -5.34
CA THR A 308 -8.10 4.43 -6.77
C THR A 308 -7.60 3.23 -7.56
N GLY A 309 -6.56 2.53 -7.07
CA GLY A 309 -5.80 1.55 -7.85
C GLY A 309 -5.21 2.12 -9.14
N ALA A 310 -5.11 3.45 -9.23
CA ALA A 310 -4.63 4.10 -10.43
C ALA A 310 -3.12 3.90 -10.61
N THR A 311 -2.71 3.72 -11.85
CA THR A 311 -1.30 3.67 -12.22
C THR A 311 -0.76 5.09 -12.35
N ILE A 312 0.36 5.38 -11.70
CA ILE A 312 1.13 6.61 -11.88
C ILE A 312 2.41 6.30 -12.66
N ASP A 313 2.86 7.23 -13.49
CA ASP A 313 4.11 7.15 -14.22
C ASP A 313 5.31 7.65 -13.39
N ALA A 314 6.51 7.51 -13.94
CA ALA A 314 7.75 7.94 -13.29
C ALA A 314 7.78 9.45 -13.01
N THR A 315 7.18 10.27 -13.87
CA THR A 315 7.15 11.74 -13.72
C THR A 315 6.29 12.13 -12.51
N ARG A 316 5.10 11.54 -12.38
CA ARG A 316 4.22 11.77 -11.23
C ARG A 316 4.82 11.20 -9.95
N ALA A 317 5.45 10.03 -10.02
CA ALA A 317 6.13 9.40 -8.90
C ALA A 317 7.28 10.28 -8.37
N LEU A 318 8.07 10.90 -9.27
CA LEU A 318 9.10 11.87 -8.91
C LEU A 318 8.49 13.13 -8.28
N GLY A 319 7.45 13.68 -8.89
CA GLY A 319 6.76 14.87 -8.38
C GLY A 319 6.16 14.69 -6.98
N TRP A 320 5.79 13.46 -6.62
CA TRP A 320 5.30 13.11 -5.28
C TRP A 320 6.41 12.75 -4.29
N GLY A 321 7.63 12.52 -4.75
CA GLY A 321 8.75 12.04 -3.93
C GLY A 321 8.72 10.53 -3.68
N LEU A 322 7.91 9.77 -4.44
CA LEU A 322 7.97 8.31 -4.38
C LEU A 322 9.32 7.80 -4.92
N VAL A 323 9.79 8.38 -6.01
CA VAL A 323 11.12 8.11 -6.56
C VAL A 323 12.01 9.35 -6.41
N ASP A 324 13.33 9.12 -6.26
CA ASP A 324 14.32 10.18 -6.04
C ASP A 324 14.93 10.68 -7.35
N ALA A 325 14.91 9.85 -8.39
CA ALA A 325 15.45 10.20 -9.71
C ALA A 325 14.82 9.37 -10.83
N ILE A 326 14.71 9.98 -12.00
CA ILE A 326 14.46 9.26 -13.26
C ILE A 326 15.83 9.06 -13.93
N VAL A 327 16.14 7.79 -14.23
CA VAL A 327 17.40 7.36 -14.85
C VAL A 327 17.15 6.69 -16.19
N ASP A 328 18.19 6.58 -17.00
CA ASP A 328 18.13 5.94 -18.35
C ASP A 328 18.10 4.39 -18.26
#